data_0e6619de578df9c4b9f6348d73c21faa
#
_entry.id   0e6619de578df9c4b9f6348d73c21faa
#
_cell.length_a   1.000
_cell.length_b   1.000
_cell.length_c   1.000
_cell.angle_alpha   90.00
_cell.angle_beta   90.00
_cell.angle_gamma   90.00
#
_symmetry.space_group_name_H-M   'P 1'
#
loop_
_entity.id
_entity.type
_entity.pdbx_description
1 polymer ?
#
loop_
_entity_poly.entity_id
_entity_poly.type
_entity_poly.pdbx_seq_one_letter_code
_entity_poly.pdbx_strand_id
1 'polypeptide(L)'
;MNRPSFIKNKSALITISVIAVLAIAALGYWLLVPKKIKEVNPAFSKYIDAYTSGVISKQGTIRIQLASDVNTMHTTNDAEEKELFKFSPSIKGKTYWIDARTLEFRPDENLKPGKLYEASFLLGKLTETPSDLEKFDFKFQVTKPSFKLENDGLKSYNSSSIGRMKLTGTLLLSDIEDPAKVEKILEVEYEGKNLSIKWSHNPAEHSSRFIIDSILQGKEEKDLN
;
A
#
# COMPACT_ATOMS: atom_id res chain seq x y z
N MET A 1 -44.24 -42.60 10.87
CA MET A 1 -43.39 -41.40 10.64
C MET A 1 -42.43 -41.27 11.84
N ASN A 2 -41.24 -41.89 11.76
CA ASN A 2 -40.25 -41.93 12.83
C ASN A 2 -39.41 -40.67 12.82
N ARG A 3 -39.51 -39.85 13.86
CA ARG A 3 -38.60 -38.73 14.11
C ARG A 3 -37.28 -39.27 14.65
N PRO A 4 -36.11 -38.92 14.11
CA PRO A 4 -34.84 -39.34 14.68
C PRO A 4 -34.62 -38.66 16.05
N SER A 5 -34.34 -39.45 17.09
CA SER A 5 -34.01 -38.97 18.43
C SER A 5 -32.61 -38.39 18.43
N PHE A 6 -32.48 -37.10 18.29
CA PHE A 6 -31.19 -36.39 18.39
C PHE A 6 -30.76 -36.33 19.85
N ILE A 7 -29.65 -37.01 20.13
CA ILE A 7 -28.67 -36.86 21.24
C ILE A 7 -29.25 -36.75 22.65
N LYS A 8 -29.52 -37.91 23.28
CA LYS A 8 -29.80 -38.03 24.72
C LYS A 8 -28.56 -38.22 25.60
N ASN A 9 -27.35 -38.11 25.08
CA ASN A 9 -26.13 -38.40 25.82
C ASN A 9 -25.39 -37.11 26.19
N LYS A 10 -25.57 -36.63 27.44
CA LYS A 10 -24.89 -35.41 27.96
C LYS A 10 -23.36 -35.49 27.81
N SER A 11 -22.78 -36.68 27.91
CA SER A 11 -21.34 -36.90 27.68
C SER A 11 -20.92 -36.64 26.24
N ALA A 12 -21.71 -37.04 25.26
CA ALA A 12 -21.43 -36.77 23.83
C ALA A 12 -21.48 -35.27 23.51
N LEU A 13 -22.43 -34.53 24.10
CA LEU A 13 -22.52 -33.07 23.95
C LEU A 13 -21.29 -32.36 24.55
N ILE A 14 -20.84 -32.79 25.73
CA ILE A 14 -19.65 -32.23 26.39
C ILE A 14 -18.40 -32.53 25.53
N THR A 15 -18.25 -33.73 25.01
CA THR A 15 -17.10 -34.10 24.16
C THR A 15 -17.07 -33.29 22.88
N ILE A 16 -18.21 -33.05 22.21
CA ILE A 16 -18.29 -32.21 21.01
C ILE A 16 -17.95 -30.77 21.31
N SER A 17 -18.42 -30.22 22.45
CA SER A 17 -18.09 -28.85 22.87
C SER A 17 -16.60 -28.67 23.13
N VAL A 18 -15.95 -29.61 23.80
CA VAL A 18 -14.51 -29.57 24.05
C VAL A 18 -13.71 -29.62 22.76
N ILE A 19 -14.09 -30.49 21.82
CA ILE A 19 -13.43 -30.60 20.51
C ILE A 19 -13.62 -29.29 19.71
N ALA A 20 -14.79 -28.67 19.74
CA ALA A 20 -15.05 -27.41 19.08
C ALA A 20 -14.19 -26.26 19.66
N VAL A 21 -14.07 -26.17 20.99
CA VAL A 21 -13.22 -25.18 21.66
C VAL A 21 -11.74 -25.39 21.32
N LEU A 22 -11.25 -26.63 21.32
CA LEU A 22 -9.87 -26.91 20.93
C LEU A 22 -9.61 -26.60 19.45
N ALA A 23 -10.57 -26.86 18.55
CA ALA A 23 -10.44 -26.50 17.15
C ALA A 23 -10.40 -24.99 16.94
N ILE A 24 -11.24 -24.22 17.64
CA ILE A 24 -11.23 -22.76 17.61
C ILE A 24 -9.92 -22.21 18.17
N ALA A 25 -9.43 -22.76 19.28
CA ALA A 25 -8.17 -22.36 19.89
C ALA A 25 -6.97 -22.67 18.96
N ALA A 26 -6.96 -23.84 18.32
CA ALA A 26 -5.93 -24.21 17.35
C ALA A 26 -5.97 -23.31 16.10
N LEU A 27 -7.17 -22.98 15.59
CA LEU A 27 -7.34 -22.05 14.48
C LEU A 27 -6.89 -20.63 14.86
N GLY A 28 -7.26 -20.16 16.06
CA GLY A 28 -6.82 -18.88 16.60
C GLY A 28 -5.30 -18.80 16.77
N TYR A 29 -4.71 -19.87 17.33
CA TYR A 29 -3.26 -19.98 17.44
C TYR A 29 -2.57 -19.91 16.08
N TRP A 30 -3.08 -20.67 15.09
CA TRP A 30 -2.50 -20.69 13.73
C TRP A 30 -2.61 -19.32 13.01
N LEU A 31 -3.66 -18.55 13.29
CA LEU A 31 -3.85 -17.19 12.75
C LEU A 31 -2.98 -16.14 13.47
N LEU A 32 -2.66 -16.34 14.74
CA LEU A 32 -1.91 -15.41 15.59
C LEU A 32 -0.40 -15.67 15.60
N VAL A 33 0.06 -16.87 15.22
CA VAL A 33 1.50 -17.16 15.13
C VAL A 33 2.09 -16.29 14.01
N PRO A 34 2.99 -15.34 14.34
CA PRO A 34 3.65 -14.55 13.32
C PRO A 34 4.45 -15.51 12.43
N LYS A 35 4.14 -15.53 11.13
CA LYS A 35 4.96 -16.25 10.16
C LYS A 35 6.39 -15.72 10.30
N LYS A 36 7.31 -16.57 10.74
CA LYS A 36 8.74 -16.22 10.80
C LYS A 36 9.12 -15.57 9.48
N ILE A 37 9.72 -14.38 9.55
CA ILE A 37 10.33 -13.74 8.40
C ILE A 37 11.41 -14.71 7.94
N LYS A 38 11.23 -15.31 6.77
CA LYS A 38 12.24 -16.18 6.17
C LYS A 38 13.40 -15.27 5.80
N GLU A 39 14.49 -15.37 6.55
CA GLU A 39 15.72 -14.65 6.21
C GLU A 39 16.15 -15.06 4.80
N VAL A 40 16.58 -14.07 4.04
CA VAL A 40 17.09 -14.29 2.68
C VAL A 40 18.37 -15.12 2.81
N ASN A 41 18.46 -16.24 2.08
CA ASN A 41 19.65 -17.05 2.07
C ASN A 41 20.85 -16.21 1.56
N PRO A 42 21.92 -16.03 2.36
CA PRO A 42 23.06 -15.20 1.97
C PRO A 42 23.74 -15.64 0.67
N ALA A 43 23.57 -16.91 0.26
CA ALA A 43 24.13 -17.41 -0.99
C ALA A 43 23.57 -16.70 -2.25
N PHE A 44 22.38 -16.08 -2.15
CA PHE A 44 21.83 -15.28 -3.24
C PHE A 44 22.65 -14.03 -3.56
N SER A 45 23.49 -13.55 -2.65
CA SER A 45 24.37 -12.38 -2.90
C SER A 45 25.35 -12.59 -4.07
N LYS A 46 25.61 -13.84 -4.47
CA LYS A 46 26.39 -14.14 -5.67
C LYS A 46 25.64 -13.82 -6.98
N TYR A 47 24.32 -13.73 -6.93
CA TYR A 47 23.45 -13.61 -8.10
C TYR A 47 22.62 -12.33 -8.08
N ILE A 48 22.24 -11.83 -6.90
CA ILE A 48 21.34 -10.69 -6.70
C ILE A 48 22.04 -9.68 -5.82
N ASP A 49 22.21 -8.46 -6.35
CA ASP A 49 22.83 -7.33 -5.68
C ASP A 49 21.80 -6.50 -4.93
N ALA A 50 20.66 -6.22 -5.56
CA ALA A 50 19.57 -5.48 -4.95
C ALA A 50 18.18 -5.94 -5.40
N TYR A 51 17.20 -5.71 -4.58
CA TYR A 51 15.80 -6.03 -4.88
C TYR A 51 14.83 -5.09 -4.15
N THR A 52 13.61 -4.97 -4.68
CA THR A 52 12.55 -4.19 -4.05
C THR A 52 12.15 -4.82 -2.71
N SER A 53 12.26 -4.04 -1.63
CA SER A 53 11.90 -4.45 -0.28
C SER A 53 11.28 -3.29 0.51
N GLY A 54 10.76 -3.57 1.71
CA GLY A 54 10.17 -2.56 2.58
C GLY A 54 8.82 -2.04 2.09
N VAL A 55 8.61 -0.73 2.14
CA VAL A 55 7.35 -0.07 1.76
C VAL A 55 7.54 0.69 0.46
N ILE A 56 6.63 0.46 -0.50
CA ILE A 56 6.64 1.11 -1.81
C ILE A 56 5.31 1.83 -2.09
N SER A 57 5.33 2.80 -3.01
CA SER A 57 4.13 3.45 -3.52
C SER A 57 3.19 2.46 -4.22
N LYS A 58 1.90 2.74 -4.22
CA LYS A 58 0.93 1.99 -5.03
C LYS A 58 1.20 2.07 -6.54
N GLN A 59 1.94 3.08 -7.00
CA GLN A 59 2.41 3.22 -8.39
C GLN A 59 3.84 2.70 -8.58
N GLY A 60 4.41 2.08 -7.54
CA GLY A 60 5.78 1.56 -7.59
C GLY A 60 5.93 0.36 -8.51
N THR A 61 7.14 0.17 -9.00
CA THR A 61 7.59 -0.99 -9.76
C THR A 61 8.39 -1.93 -8.89
N ILE A 62 8.51 -3.19 -9.30
CA ILE A 62 9.27 -4.21 -8.59
C ILE A 62 10.54 -4.51 -9.35
N ARG A 63 11.70 -4.30 -8.72
CA ARG A 63 13.02 -4.44 -9.37
C ARG A 63 13.86 -5.53 -8.74
N ILE A 64 14.64 -6.19 -9.57
CA ILE A 64 15.75 -7.06 -9.20
C ILE A 64 16.98 -6.58 -9.96
N GLN A 65 18.07 -6.35 -9.24
CA GLN A 65 19.38 -6.08 -9.81
C GLN A 65 20.26 -7.30 -9.62
N LEU A 66 20.76 -7.85 -10.71
CA LEU A 66 21.66 -8.99 -10.69
C LEU A 66 23.10 -8.55 -10.32
N ALA A 67 23.86 -9.43 -9.70
CA ALA A 67 25.23 -9.16 -9.27
C ALA A 67 26.21 -9.01 -10.46
N SER A 68 25.87 -9.61 -11.60
CA SER A 68 26.66 -9.51 -12.83
C SER A 68 25.75 -9.28 -14.03
N ASP A 69 26.33 -8.74 -15.11
CA ASP A 69 25.61 -8.58 -16.37
C ASP A 69 25.20 -9.95 -16.91
N VAL A 70 23.96 -10.06 -17.29
CA VAL A 70 23.48 -11.20 -18.07
C VAL A 70 23.89 -10.93 -19.51
N ASN A 71 24.75 -11.77 -20.07
CA ASN A 71 25.28 -11.58 -21.42
C ASN A 71 24.19 -11.79 -22.47
N THR A 72 23.31 -10.84 -22.60
CA THR A 72 22.21 -10.79 -23.53
C THR A 72 22.22 -9.44 -24.24
N MET A 73 21.92 -9.43 -25.53
CA MET A 73 21.78 -8.20 -26.32
C MET A 73 20.46 -7.48 -26.04
N HIS A 74 20.08 -7.33 -24.76
CA HIS A 74 18.89 -6.55 -24.42
C HIS A 74 19.20 -5.06 -24.47
N THR A 75 18.33 -4.33 -25.14
CA THR A 75 18.32 -2.88 -25.10
C THR A 75 17.47 -2.38 -23.93
N THR A 76 17.68 -1.14 -23.52
CA THR A 76 16.89 -0.52 -22.45
C THR A 76 15.40 -0.53 -22.81
N ASN A 77 14.55 -0.99 -21.89
CA ASN A 77 13.11 -1.19 -22.05
C ASN A 77 12.69 -2.35 -22.98
N ASP A 78 13.56 -3.29 -23.27
CA ASP A 78 13.15 -4.52 -23.93
C ASP A 78 12.26 -5.34 -22.98
N ALA A 79 11.13 -5.81 -23.50
CA ALA A 79 10.24 -6.67 -22.75
C ALA A 79 10.86 -8.06 -22.61
N GLU A 80 10.88 -8.59 -21.39
CA GLU A 80 11.26 -9.98 -21.13
C GLU A 80 10.06 -10.90 -21.39
N GLU A 81 10.21 -11.85 -22.28
CA GLU A 81 9.15 -12.80 -22.66
C GLU A 81 8.92 -13.88 -21.58
N LYS A 82 9.97 -14.21 -20.83
CA LYS A 82 9.87 -15.21 -19.76
C LYS A 82 9.12 -14.63 -18.57
N GLU A 83 8.20 -15.42 -18.01
CA GLU A 83 7.60 -15.10 -16.70
C GLU A 83 8.63 -15.31 -15.60
N LEU A 84 9.30 -14.24 -15.17
CA LEU A 84 10.35 -14.27 -14.16
C LEU A 84 9.84 -13.95 -12.75
N PHE A 85 8.68 -13.34 -12.60
CA PHE A 85 8.11 -12.98 -11.32
C PHE A 85 6.81 -13.74 -11.04
N LYS A 86 6.63 -14.14 -9.78
CA LYS A 86 5.37 -14.63 -9.25
C LYS A 86 5.03 -13.85 -8.00
N PHE A 87 3.75 -13.51 -7.83
CA PHE A 87 3.28 -12.71 -6.70
C PHE A 87 2.11 -13.37 -5.98
N SER A 88 2.08 -13.21 -4.66
CA SER A 88 0.94 -13.57 -3.82
C SER A 88 0.58 -12.40 -2.90
N PRO A 89 -0.62 -11.77 -3.07
CA PRO A 89 -1.59 -11.98 -4.15
C PRO A 89 -1.02 -11.71 -5.54
N SER A 90 -1.66 -12.26 -6.58
CA SER A 90 -1.21 -12.09 -7.97
C SER A 90 -1.26 -10.63 -8.41
N ILE A 91 -0.28 -10.22 -9.21
CA ILE A 91 -0.19 -8.92 -9.86
C ILE A 91 -0.07 -9.17 -11.36
N LYS A 92 -0.92 -8.50 -12.16
CA LYS A 92 -0.79 -8.48 -13.61
C LYS A 92 0.22 -7.41 -14.00
N GLY A 93 1.03 -7.67 -15.01
CA GLY A 93 2.05 -6.74 -15.47
C GLY A 93 3.05 -7.40 -16.39
N LYS A 94 4.09 -6.66 -16.75
CA LYS A 94 5.16 -7.09 -17.65
C LYS A 94 6.52 -6.80 -17.05
N THR A 95 7.50 -7.62 -17.42
CA THR A 95 8.90 -7.45 -17.03
C THR A 95 9.69 -6.79 -18.16
N TYR A 96 10.58 -5.87 -17.82
CA TYR A 96 11.44 -5.16 -18.74
C TYR A 96 12.89 -5.17 -18.25
N TRP A 97 13.84 -5.18 -19.18
CA TRP A 97 15.23 -4.90 -18.92
C TRP A 97 15.44 -3.39 -18.87
N ILE A 98 15.96 -2.88 -17.77
CA ILE A 98 16.29 -1.45 -17.60
C ILE A 98 17.74 -1.20 -18.04
N ASP A 99 18.60 -2.14 -17.74
CA ASP A 99 20.00 -2.20 -18.15
C ASP A 99 20.47 -3.67 -18.23
N ALA A 100 21.76 -3.90 -18.45
CA ALA A 100 22.34 -5.24 -18.62
C ALA A 100 22.14 -6.21 -17.44
N ARG A 101 21.75 -5.71 -16.27
CA ARG A 101 21.59 -6.50 -15.04
C ARG A 101 20.34 -6.16 -14.21
N THR A 102 19.54 -5.19 -14.64
CA THR A 102 18.35 -4.74 -13.88
C THR A 102 17.07 -5.11 -14.60
N LEU A 103 16.24 -5.89 -13.94
CA LEU A 103 14.90 -6.25 -14.34
C LEU A 103 13.87 -5.46 -13.54
N GLU A 104 12.87 -4.93 -14.23
CA GLU A 104 11.76 -4.18 -13.64
C GLU A 104 10.44 -4.80 -14.06
N PHE A 105 9.66 -5.25 -13.09
CA PHE A 105 8.27 -5.62 -13.29
C PHE A 105 7.38 -4.39 -13.11
N ARG A 106 6.60 -4.06 -14.13
CA ARG A 106 5.64 -2.95 -14.15
C ARG A 106 4.22 -3.51 -14.03
N PRO A 107 3.52 -3.24 -12.92
CA PRO A 107 2.11 -3.59 -12.79
C PRO A 107 1.25 -2.87 -13.84
N ASP A 108 0.24 -3.55 -14.39
CA ASP A 108 -0.73 -2.95 -15.31
C ASP A 108 -1.67 -1.95 -14.61
N GLU A 109 -1.88 -2.14 -13.30
CA GLU A 109 -2.75 -1.31 -12.47
C GLU A 109 -2.04 -0.95 -11.16
N ASN A 110 -2.52 0.08 -10.48
CA ASN A 110 -2.01 0.45 -9.16
C ASN A 110 -2.10 -0.72 -8.19
N LEU A 111 -1.03 -0.94 -7.43
CA LEU A 111 -0.99 -1.93 -6.36
C LEU A 111 -2.01 -1.58 -5.26
N LYS A 112 -2.55 -2.59 -4.59
CA LYS A 112 -3.55 -2.37 -3.52
C LYS A 112 -2.90 -1.72 -2.30
N PRO A 113 -3.35 -0.52 -1.90
CA PRO A 113 -2.78 0.21 -0.76
C PRO A 113 -2.81 -0.61 0.54
N GLY A 114 -1.75 -0.52 1.33
CA GLY A 114 -1.58 -1.24 2.59
C GLY A 114 -1.35 -2.74 2.47
N LYS A 115 -1.37 -3.30 1.26
CA LYS A 115 -1.24 -4.75 1.04
C LYS A 115 0.22 -5.20 1.14
N LEU A 116 0.43 -6.32 1.84
CA LEU A 116 1.69 -7.05 1.82
C LEU A 116 1.66 -8.04 0.64
N TYR A 117 2.72 -8.04 -0.16
CA TYR A 117 2.94 -8.95 -1.25
C TYR A 117 4.16 -9.84 -0.96
N GLU A 118 4.00 -11.13 -1.21
CA GLU A 118 5.09 -12.08 -1.30
C GLU A 118 5.45 -12.23 -2.79
N ALA A 119 6.72 -12.08 -3.11
CA ALA A 119 7.24 -12.15 -4.46
C ALA A 119 8.26 -13.26 -4.59
N SER A 120 8.31 -13.90 -5.73
CA SER A 120 9.31 -14.90 -6.09
C SER A 120 9.91 -14.54 -7.44
N PHE A 121 11.21 -14.38 -7.48
CA PHE A 121 11.95 -14.20 -8.71
C PHE A 121 12.56 -15.55 -9.15
N LEU A 122 12.28 -15.97 -10.37
CA LEU A 122 12.66 -17.27 -10.93
C LEU A 122 14.05 -17.18 -11.56
N LEU A 123 15.09 -17.09 -10.71
CA LEU A 123 16.48 -16.91 -11.11
C LEU A 123 16.98 -18.02 -12.03
N GLY A 124 16.59 -19.29 -11.76
CA GLY A 124 16.95 -20.44 -12.59
C GLY A 124 16.43 -20.40 -14.04
N LYS A 125 15.48 -19.47 -14.35
CA LYS A 125 15.08 -19.24 -15.74
C LYS A 125 16.04 -18.33 -16.51
N LEU A 126 16.89 -17.58 -15.81
CA LEU A 126 17.85 -16.65 -16.42
C LEU A 126 19.27 -17.21 -16.51
N THR A 127 19.70 -17.91 -15.47
CA THR A 127 21.07 -18.40 -15.36
C THR A 127 21.08 -19.75 -14.67
N GLU A 128 22.12 -20.54 -14.92
CA GLU A 128 22.35 -21.80 -14.22
C GLU A 128 22.63 -21.51 -12.74
N THR A 129 21.86 -22.12 -11.87
CA THR A 129 21.95 -21.99 -10.41
C THR A 129 21.80 -23.35 -9.74
N PRO A 130 22.36 -23.54 -8.55
CA PRO A 130 22.00 -24.69 -7.70
C PRO A 130 20.48 -24.72 -7.46
N SER A 131 19.92 -25.93 -7.30
CA SER A 131 18.48 -26.13 -7.18
C SER A 131 17.81 -25.39 -6.01
N ASP A 132 18.56 -25.15 -4.94
CA ASP A 132 18.14 -24.39 -3.75
C ASP A 132 18.16 -22.86 -3.99
N LEU A 133 18.75 -22.37 -5.08
CA LEU A 133 18.86 -20.97 -5.45
C LEU A 133 18.10 -20.60 -6.74
N GLU A 134 17.34 -21.52 -7.33
CA GLU A 134 16.54 -21.26 -8.53
C GLU A 134 15.44 -20.22 -8.32
N LYS A 135 15.00 -20.05 -7.06
CA LYS A 135 13.86 -19.21 -6.69
C LYS A 135 14.21 -18.29 -5.53
N PHE A 136 14.26 -16.99 -5.79
CA PHE A 136 14.49 -15.95 -4.80
C PHE A 136 13.17 -15.41 -4.27
N ASP A 137 12.86 -15.69 -3.00
CA ASP A 137 11.64 -15.22 -2.35
C ASP A 137 11.91 -13.93 -1.55
N PHE A 138 11.06 -12.92 -1.72
CA PHE A 138 11.13 -11.65 -1.00
C PHE A 138 9.75 -11.07 -0.75
N LYS A 139 9.66 -9.96 -0.01
CA LYS A 139 8.40 -9.33 0.37
C LYS A 139 8.52 -7.82 0.28
N PHE A 140 7.39 -7.19 -0.06
CA PHE A 140 7.24 -5.74 0.03
C PHE A 140 5.81 -5.39 0.43
N GLN A 141 5.62 -4.23 1.03
CA GLN A 141 4.32 -3.71 1.42
C GLN A 141 4.02 -2.44 0.65
N VAL A 142 2.76 -2.27 0.24
CA VAL A 142 2.33 -1.01 -0.36
C VAL A 142 1.97 -0.04 0.76
N THR A 143 2.31 1.23 0.58
CA THR A 143 2.02 2.32 1.51
C THR A 143 0.55 2.28 1.96
N LYS A 144 0.32 2.35 3.27
CA LYS A 144 -1.04 2.49 3.81
C LYS A 144 -1.51 3.92 3.59
N PRO A 145 -2.73 4.13 3.07
CA PRO A 145 -3.27 5.47 2.91
C PRO A 145 -3.38 6.17 4.26
N SER A 146 -2.81 7.34 4.35
CA SER A 146 -2.97 8.24 5.47
C SER A 146 -2.72 9.68 5.02
N PHE A 147 -3.20 10.63 5.80
CA PHE A 147 -2.93 12.03 5.56
C PHE A 147 -2.69 12.75 6.90
N LYS A 148 -2.02 13.88 6.80
CA LYS A 148 -1.84 14.84 7.87
C LYS A 148 -2.40 16.18 7.40
N LEU A 149 -3.28 16.78 8.20
CA LEU A 149 -3.78 18.13 7.96
C LEU A 149 -2.89 19.13 8.69
N GLU A 150 -2.34 20.06 7.96
CA GLU A 150 -1.63 21.22 8.49
C GLU A 150 -2.47 22.47 8.22
N ASN A 151 -2.78 23.21 9.29
CA ASN A 151 -3.62 24.41 9.23
C ASN A 151 -2.74 25.63 9.50
N ASP A 152 -2.72 26.58 8.56
CA ASP A 152 -1.97 27.83 8.67
C ASP A 152 -2.71 28.92 9.44
N GLY A 153 -3.95 28.64 9.88
CA GLY A 153 -4.82 29.57 10.57
C GLY A 153 -5.56 30.55 9.67
N LEU A 154 -6.42 31.33 10.31
CA LEU A 154 -7.17 32.40 9.65
C LEU A 154 -6.26 33.60 9.36
N LYS A 155 -6.31 34.11 8.14
CA LYS A 155 -5.53 35.25 7.71
C LYS A 155 -6.45 36.28 7.04
N SER A 156 -6.26 37.56 7.34
CA SER A 156 -6.92 38.63 6.60
C SER A 156 -6.33 38.75 5.19
N TYR A 157 -7.12 39.28 4.25
CA TYR A 157 -6.61 39.50 2.87
C TYR A 157 -5.56 40.61 2.81
N ASN A 158 -5.79 41.66 3.58
CA ASN A 158 -4.86 42.80 3.73
C ASN A 158 -5.15 43.50 5.07
N SER A 159 -4.26 44.39 5.48
CA SER A 159 -4.39 45.16 6.71
C SER A 159 -5.63 46.05 6.81
N SER A 160 -6.25 46.37 5.66
CA SER A 160 -7.43 47.23 5.55
C SER A 160 -8.75 46.46 5.50
N SER A 161 -8.73 45.12 5.34
CA SER A 161 -9.92 44.28 5.17
C SER A 161 -10.05 43.30 6.30
N ILE A 162 -10.38 43.82 7.48
CA ILE A 162 -10.50 43.00 8.71
C ILE A 162 -11.79 42.15 8.69
N GLY A 163 -12.82 42.56 7.92
CA GLY A 163 -14.14 41.89 7.91
C GLY A 163 -14.22 40.58 7.12
N ARG A 164 -13.20 40.23 6.32
CA ARG A 164 -13.14 38.96 5.59
C ARG A 164 -11.79 38.30 5.78
N MET A 165 -11.84 37.01 6.07
CA MET A 165 -10.68 36.19 6.30
C MET A 165 -10.67 34.98 5.37
N LYS A 166 -9.51 34.39 5.21
CA LYS A 166 -9.29 33.12 4.56
C LYS A 166 -8.64 32.13 5.50
N LEU A 167 -9.05 30.90 5.44
CA LEU A 167 -8.35 29.77 6.05
C LEU A 167 -7.51 29.09 5.00
N THR A 168 -6.24 28.84 5.30
CA THR A 168 -5.33 28.10 4.42
C THR A 168 -4.71 26.94 5.15
N GLY A 169 -4.36 25.90 4.41
CA GLY A 169 -3.66 24.75 4.96
C GLY A 169 -3.22 23.80 3.87
N THR A 170 -2.68 22.67 4.32
CA THR A 170 -2.12 21.64 3.43
C THR A 170 -2.49 20.25 3.96
N LEU A 171 -2.95 19.39 3.06
CA LEU A 171 -3.03 17.96 3.27
C LEU A 171 -1.75 17.31 2.76
N LEU A 172 -1.00 16.68 3.64
CA LEU A 172 0.17 15.87 3.32
C LEU A 172 -0.29 14.41 3.25
N LEU A 173 -0.08 13.76 2.11
CA LEU A 173 -0.51 12.39 1.84
C LEU A 173 0.67 11.43 2.00
N SER A 174 0.39 10.21 2.47
CA SER A 174 1.43 9.16 2.59
C SER A 174 1.86 8.58 1.23
N ASP A 175 1.07 8.77 0.18
CA ASP A 175 1.33 8.28 -1.18
C ASP A 175 0.57 9.15 -2.19
N ILE A 176 0.90 9.03 -3.47
CA ILE A 176 0.18 9.66 -4.56
C ILE A 176 -1.30 9.29 -4.50
N GLU A 177 -2.19 10.26 -4.66
CA GLU A 177 -3.63 10.02 -4.76
C GLU A 177 -4.25 10.87 -5.87
N ASP A 178 -5.42 10.43 -6.34
CA ASP A 178 -6.23 11.16 -7.31
C ASP A 178 -6.74 12.46 -6.66
N PRO A 179 -6.51 13.65 -7.28
CA PRO A 179 -7.03 14.92 -6.80
C PRO A 179 -8.51 14.90 -6.45
N ALA A 180 -9.34 14.27 -7.29
CA ALA A 180 -10.79 14.18 -7.04
C ALA A 180 -11.16 13.37 -5.78
N LYS A 181 -10.28 12.48 -5.33
CA LYS A 181 -10.46 11.77 -4.05
C LYS A 181 -9.95 12.59 -2.88
N VAL A 182 -8.85 13.33 -3.08
CA VAL A 182 -8.29 14.22 -2.05
C VAL A 182 -9.27 15.31 -1.68
N GLU A 183 -9.92 15.92 -2.68
CA GLU A 183 -10.90 16.97 -2.49
C GLU A 183 -12.13 16.55 -1.66
N LYS A 184 -12.42 15.24 -1.61
CA LYS A 184 -13.50 14.67 -0.80
C LYS A 184 -13.14 14.40 0.65
N ILE A 185 -11.87 14.58 1.03
CA ILE A 185 -11.41 14.34 2.41
C ILE A 185 -11.84 15.49 3.33
N LEU A 186 -11.95 16.71 2.79
CA LEU A 186 -12.22 17.91 3.56
C LEU A 186 -13.53 18.54 3.10
N GLU A 187 -14.44 18.69 4.03
CA GLU A 187 -15.67 19.48 3.89
C GLU A 187 -15.62 20.58 4.94
N VAL A 188 -16.14 21.74 4.62
CA VAL A 188 -16.14 22.89 5.50
C VAL A 188 -17.51 23.52 5.58
N GLU A 189 -18.03 23.63 6.77
CA GLU A 189 -19.29 24.29 7.07
C GLU A 189 -19.06 25.53 7.94
N TYR A 190 -19.73 26.60 7.61
CA TYR A 190 -19.76 27.83 8.40
C TYR A 190 -21.19 28.38 8.45
N GLU A 191 -21.74 28.57 9.65
CA GLU A 191 -23.12 29.02 9.90
C GLU A 191 -24.19 28.21 9.13
N GLY A 192 -24.05 26.87 9.10
CA GLY A 192 -24.98 25.96 8.41
C GLY A 192 -24.88 26.01 6.88
N LYS A 193 -23.82 26.59 6.31
CA LYS A 193 -23.57 26.66 4.88
C LYS A 193 -22.23 26.04 4.52
N ASN A 194 -22.23 25.15 3.55
CA ASN A 194 -20.98 24.61 3.00
C ASN A 194 -20.21 25.70 2.27
N LEU A 195 -18.92 25.84 2.62
CA LEU A 195 -18.01 26.74 1.95
C LEU A 195 -17.28 26.01 0.82
N SER A 196 -17.02 26.71 -0.27
CA SER A 196 -16.21 26.18 -1.36
C SER A 196 -14.74 26.21 -0.99
N ILE A 197 -14.03 25.12 -1.34
CA ILE A 197 -12.60 24.96 -1.11
C ILE A 197 -11.88 25.09 -2.45
N LYS A 198 -10.86 25.94 -2.53
CA LYS A 198 -9.97 26.02 -3.68
C LYS A 198 -8.75 25.16 -3.41
N TRP A 199 -8.46 24.26 -4.33
CA TRP A 199 -7.36 23.32 -4.21
C TRP A 199 -6.21 23.61 -5.17
N SER A 200 -5.00 23.26 -4.74
CA SER A 200 -3.80 23.21 -5.56
C SER A 200 -3.00 21.97 -5.18
N HIS A 201 -2.86 21.04 -6.12
CA HIS A 201 -2.23 19.74 -5.90
C HIS A 201 -0.77 19.72 -6.37
N ASN A 202 0.11 19.14 -5.57
CA ASN A 202 1.50 18.84 -5.93
C ASN A 202 1.76 17.34 -5.74
N PRO A 203 1.54 16.51 -6.79
CA PRO A 203 1.73 15.05 -6.70
C PRO A 203 3.18 14.66 -6.37
N ALA A 204 4.16 15.44 -6.80
CA ALA A 204 5.58 15.13 -6.55
C ALA A 204 5.95 15.23 -5.06
N GLU A 205 5.27 16.09 -4.31
CA GLU A 205 5.45 16.25 -2.86
C GLU A 205 4.37 15.53 -2.06
N HIS A 206 3.47 14.80 -2.70
CA HIS A 206 2.30 14.18 -2.08
C HIS A 206 1.49 15.17 -1.24
N SER A 207 1.36 16.41 -1.71
CA SER A 207 0.72 17.49 -0.98
C SER A 207 -0.43 18.13 -1.76
N SER A 208 -1.43 18.61 -1.02
CA SER A 208 -2.58 19.31 -1.57
C SER A 208 -2.90 20.50 -0.70
N ARG A 209 -2.65 21.69 -1.20
CA ARG A 209 -2.94 22.95 -0.52
C ARG A 209 -4.39 23.32 -0.73
N PHE A 210 -5.04 23.82 0.32
CA PHE A 210 -6.41 24.31 0.26
C PHE A 210 -6.51 25.76 0.72
N ILE A 211 -7.51 26.46 0.16
CA ILE A 211 -7.87 27.82 0.56
C ILE A 211 -9.40 27.88 0.66
N ILE A 212 -9.89 28.31 1.80
CA ILE A 212 -11.29 28.59 2.07
C ILE A 212 -11.42 30.09 2.22
N ASP A 213 -12.16 30.68 1.30
CA ASP A 213 -12.33 32.15 1.19
C ASP A 213 -13.60 32.63 1.89
N SER A 214 -13.62 33.93 2.15
CA SER A 214 -14.84 34.67 2.54
C SER A 214 -15.45 34.29 3.88
N ILE A 215 -14.61 33.87 4.84
CA ILE A 215 -15.01 33.69 6.23
C ILE A 215 -15.19 35.07 6.83
N LEU A 216 -16.42 35.38 7.31
CA LEU A 216 -16.71 36.66 7.95
C LEU A 216 -16.18 36.63 9.39
N GLN A 217 -15.47 37.71 9.75
CA GLN A 217 -15.05 37.90 11.13
C GLN A 217 -16.27 38.32 11.95
N GLY A 218 -16.72 37.45 12.85
CA GLY A 218 -17.75 37.75 13.85
C GLY A 218 -17.18 38.52 15.04
N LYS A 219 -18.06 39.12 15.83
CA LYS A 219 -17.71 39.70 17.16
C LYS A 219 -17.63 38.67 18.25
N GLU A 220 -18.12 37.49 18.03
CA GLU A 220 -18.17 36.33 18.92
C GLU A 220 -17.36 35.17 18.36
N GLU A 221 -16.81 34.35 19.25
CA GLU A 221 -16.12 33.12 18.89
C GLU A 221 -17.14 32.15 18.27
N LYS A 222 -16.86 31.63 17.07
CA LYS A 222 -17.72 30.69 16.36
C LYS A 222 -16.91 29.52 15.89
N ASP A 223 -17.47 28.33 16.02
CA ASP A 223 -16.86 27.08 15.53
C ASP A 223 -16.88 27.02 14.00
N LEU A 224 -15.81 26.52 13.46
CA LEU A 224 -15.63 26.18 12.05
C LEU A 224 -15.53 24.66 12.01
N ASN A 225 -16.59 23.99 11.56
CA ASN A 225 -16.68 22.54 11.46
C ASN A 225 -16.30 22.04 10.07
#